data_6112773261f39733da3361b229ba0f91
#
_entry.id   6112773261f39733da3361b229ba0f91
#
_cell.length_a   1.000
_cell.length_b   1.000
_cell.length_c   1.000
_cell.angle_alpha   90.00
_cell.angle_beta   90.00
_cell.angle_gamma   90.00
#
_symmetry.space_group_name_H-M   'P 1'
#
loop_
_entity.id
_entity.type
_entity.pdbx_description
1 polymer ?
#
loop_
_entity_poly.entity_id
_entity_poly.type
_entity_poly.pdbx_seq_one_letter_code
_entity_poly.pdbx_strand_id
1 'polypeptide(L)'
;MKHLKALAVLVSFVLLTTAISAQTKAPKITVSPEKVLHPYPVQMKGTGFSPKSDVLSHLRRPDGTEFRILQMYTNNKGEIDHEIDTIVMVPGVYDLWVEDPKAKTTSNVAHFEVTHDPKDLEK
;
A
#
# COMPACT_ATOMS: atom_id res chain seq x y z
N MET A 1 -4.92 29.35 -57.03
CA MET A 1 -5.03 28.99 -56.54
C MET A 1 -5.17 28.43 -55.69
N LYS A 2 -5.23 28.32 -55.26
CA LYS A 2 -5.38 27.83 -54.55
C LYS A 2 -5.01 27.08 -53.81
N HIS A 3 -4.88 26.80 -53.32
CA HIS A 3 -4.48 26.03 -52.72
C HIS A 3 -4.20 26.05 -51.54
N LEU A 4 -4.10 25.98 -51.09
CA LEU A 4 -3.76 26.01 -50.14
C LEU A 4 -4.15 25.54 -49.22
N LYS A 5 -4.42 25.36 -48.75
CA LYS A 5 -4.81 25.06 -47.92
C LYS A 5 -4.67 24.10 -47.20
N ALA A 6 -4.57 23.65 -46.94
CA ALA A 6 -4.44 22.51 -46.46
C ALA A 6 -3.70 22.38 -45.34
N LEU A 7 -3.19 22.93 -44.96
CA LEU A 7 -2.39 22.78 -44.01
C LEU A 7 -2.78 22.69 -42.73
N ALA A 8 -3.48 23.07 -42.39
CA ALA A 8 -3.86 23.11 -41.10
C ALA A 8 -3.97 21.93 -40.39
N VAL A 9 -4.24 21.03 -40.86
CA VAL A 9 -4.39 19.91 -40.23
C VAL A 9 -3.59 19.45 -39.24
N LEU A 10 -2.56 19.38 -39.45
CA LEU A 10 -1.76 18.77 -38.57
C LEU A 10 -1.78 19.11 -37.24
N VAL A 11 -1.88 20.07 -36.96
CA VAL A 11 -1.86 20.39 -35.68
C VAL A 11 -2.42 19.57 -34.69
N SER A 12 -3.52 19.24 -34.82
CA SER A 12 -4.15 18.63 -33.80
C SER A 12 -3.56 17.51 -33.09
N PHE A 13 -3.05 16.66 -33.71
CA PHE A 13 -2.70 15.50 -33.03
C PHE A 13 -1.68 15.65 -32.01
N VAL A 14 -1.01 16.61 -32.06
CA VAL A 14 -0.04 16.76 -31.13
C VAL A 14 -0.50 16.70 -29.77
N LEU A 15 -1.58 17.21 -29.49
CA LEU A 15 -2.02 17.23 -28.22
C LEU A 15 -2.12 16.00 -27.51
N LEU A 16 -2.55 15.10 -28.11
CA LEU A 16 -2.72 13.90 -27.43
C LEU A 16 -1.63 13.42 -26.64
N THR A 17 -0.55 13.53 -27.08
CA THR A 17 0.50 12.89 -26.41
C THR A 17 0.71 13.32 -25.04
N THR A 18 0.43 14.49 -24.74
CA THR A 18 0.77 14.93 -23.43
C THR A 18 -0.01 14.32 -22.35
N ALA A 19 -1.15 13.94 -22.61
CA ALA A 19 -1.96 13.45 -21.55
C ALA A 19 -1.43 12.27 -20.85
N ILE A 20 -0.69 11.51 -21.47
CA ILE A 20 -0.24 10.36 -20.89
C ILE A 20 0.71 10.45 -19.79
N SER A 21 1.50 11.38 -19.83
CA SER A 21 2.56 11.37 -18.86
C SER A 21 2.16 11.66 -17.46
N ALA A 22 0.99 11.99 -17.23
CA ALA A 22 0.63 12.36 -15.89
C ALA A 22 0.33 11.25 -14.94
N GLN A 23 0.60 10.06 -15.26
CA GLN A 23 0.26 9.01 -14.38
C GLN A 23 1.14 8.86 -13.19
N THR A 24 0.58 8.61 -12.04
CA THR A 24 1.36 8.35 -10.86
C THR A 24 1.03 6.97 -10.39
N LYS A 25 1.97 6.30 -9.81
CA LYS A 25 1.77 4.97 -9.32
C LYS A 25 1.20 5.01 -7.92
N ALA A 26 0.30 4.13 -7.63
CA ALA A 26 -0.19 3.97 -6.29
C ALA A 26 0.87 3.31 -5.42
N PRO A 27 0.89 3.58 -4.15
CA PRO A 27 1.84 2.91 -3.26
C PRO A 27 1.49 1.45 -3.10
N LYS A 28 2.48 0.63 -2.82
CA LYS A 28 2.29 -0.81 -2.64
C LYS A 28 2.92 -1.29 -1.37
N ILE A 29 2.26 -2.25 -0.72
CA ILE A 29 2.83 -2.90 0.44
C ILE A 29 2.82 -4.41 0.24
N THR A 30 3.74 -5.09 0.88
CA THR A 30 3.82 -6.54 0.90
C THR A 30 4.05 -6.98 2.33
N VAL A 31 3.64 -8.21 2.66
CA VAL A 31 3.87 -8.79 3.96
C VAL A 31 4.54 -10.15 3.79
N SER A 32 5.39 -10.50 4.72
CA SER A 32 6.11 -11.77 4.66
C SER A 32 6.43 -12.25 6.06
N PRO A 33 6.12 -13.48 6.38
CA PRO A 33 5.40 -14.44 5.57
C PRO A 33 3.91 -14.13 5.56
N GLU A 34 3.18 -14.68 4.60
CA GLU A 34 1.75 -14.45 4.52
C GLU A 34 1.00 -15.36 5.50
N LYS A 35 1.65 -16.35 6.04
CA LYS A 35 1.08 -17.22 7.05
C LYS A 35 2.14 -17.40 8.12
N VAL A 36 1.82 -17.04 9.33
CA VAL A 36 2.80 -17.01 10.41
C VAL A 36 2.27 -17.75 11.61
N LEU A 37 3.17 -18.46 12.30
CA LEU A 37 2.84 -19.14 13.55
C LEU A 37 3.07 -18.17 14.70
N HIS A 38 2.04 -17.95 15.52
CA HIS A 38 2.16 -17.14 16.71
C HIS A 38 3.26 -17.72 17.63
N PRO A 39 4.17 -16.95 18.16
CA PRO A 39 4.17 -15.48 18.22
C PRO A 39 5.21 -14.84 17.29
N TYR A 40 5.54 -15.50 16.20
CA TYR A 40 6.55 -14.95 15.31
C TYR A 40 6.02 -13.73 14.56
N PRO A 41 6.88 -12.76 14.25
CA PRO A 41 6.41 -11.52 13.62
C PRO A 41 6.22 -11.64 12.12
N VAL A 42 5.53 -10.66 11.56
CA VAL A 42 5.35 -10.51 10.12
C VAL A 42 6.04 -9.23 9.72
N GLN A 43 6.75 -9.24 8.60
CA GLN A 43 7.43 -8.04 8.12
C GLN A 43 6.60 -7.38 7.03
N MET A 44 6.34 -6.09 7.16
CA MET A 44 5.63 -5.33 6.14
C MET A 44 6.60 -4.39 5.48
N LYS A 45 6.59 -4.33 4.15
CA LYS A 45 7.41 -3.40 3.39
C LYS A 45 6.53 -2.65 2.42
N GLY A 46 6.84 -1.38 2.22
CA GLY A 46 6.05 -0.55 1.31
C GLY A 46 6.91 0.38 0.49
N THR A 47 6.43 0.72 -0.69
CA THR A 47 7.10 1.63 -1.60
C THR A 47 6.07 2.51 -2.29
N GLY A 48 6.53 3.57 -2.90
CA GLY A 48 5.63 4.43 -3.69
C GLY A 48 4.92 5.50 -2.89
N PHE A 49 5.29 5.68 -1.63
CA PHE A 49 4.70 6.72 -0.79
C PHE A 49 5.45 8.04 -0.96
N SER A 50 4.89 9.10 -0.43
CA SER A 50 5.57 10.39 -0.41
C SER A 50 6.84 10.28 0.42
N PRO A 51 7.97 10.82 -0.04
CA PRO A 51 9.22 10.73 0.72
C PRO A 51 9.17 11.57 1.99
N LYS A 52 9.84 11.10 3.02
CA LYS A 52 9.97 11.83 4.29
C LYS A 52 8.64 12.38 4.79
N SER A 53 7.64 11.52 4.81
CA SER A 53 6.29 11.92 5.13
C SER A 53 5.61 10.94 6.07
N ASP A 54 4.62 11.43 6.79
CA ASP A 54 3.83 10.58 7.66
C ASP A 54 2.86 9.77 6.83
N VAL A 55 2.73 8.50 7.14
CA VAL A 55 1.73 7.63 6.54
C VAL A 55 1.00 6.90 7.67
N LEU A 56 -0.21 6.45 7.39
CA LEU A 56 -1.07 5.86 8.42
C LEU A 56 -1.34 4.40 8.10
N SER A 57 -0.89 3.52 8.98
CA SER A 57 -1.07 2.08 8.80
C SER A 57 -2.33 1.62 9.50
N HIS A 58 -3.16 0.93 8.77
CA HIS A 58 -4.42 0.38 9.26
C HIS A 58 -4.31 -1.15 9.30
N LEU A 59 -4.76 -1.75 10.37
CA LEU A 59 -4.73 -3.19 10.53
C LEU A 59 -6.09 -3.65 11.05
N ARG A 60 -6.74 -4.53 10.29
CA ARG A 60 -8.06 -5.02 10.65
C ARG A 60 -7.98 -6.47 11.11
N ARG A 61 -8.66 -6.77 12.21
CA ARG A 61 -8.72 -8.09 12.79
C ARG A 61 -9.66 -9.01 12.02
N PRO A 62 -9.57 -10.32 12.25
CA PRO A 62 -10.47 -11.26 11.59
C PRO A 62 -11.95 -10.98 11.87
N ASP A 63 -12.29 -10.37 13.01
CA ASP A 63 -13.68 -10.06 13.32
C ASP A 63 -14.16 -8.75 12.69
N GLY A 64 -13.33 -8.09 11.90
CA GLY A 64 -13.69 -6.86 11.21
C GLY A 64 -13.37 -5.59 11.96
N THR A 65 -12.96 -5.68 13.21
CA THR A 65 -12.59 -4.48 13.97
C THR A 65 -11.16 -4.08 13.65
N GLU A 66 -10.84 -2.82 13.86
CA GLU A 66 -9.51 -2.32 13.54
C GLU A 66 -8.70 -2.04 14.78
N PHE A 67 -7.40 -2.24 14.66
CA PHE A 67 -6.46 -1.79 15.68
C PHE A 67 -6.35 -0.28 15.58
N ARG A 68 -5.73 0.32 16.58
CA ARG A 68 -5.45 1.75 16.55
C ARG A 68 -4.54 2.02 15.36
N ILE A 69 -4.83 3.10 14.64
CA ILE A 69 -4.02 3.49 13.49
C ILE A 69 -2.61 3.80 13.94
N LEU A 70 -1.63 3.28 13.24
CA LEU A 70 -0.24 3.51 13.54
C LEU A 70 0.35 4.51 12.56
N GLN A 71 0.92 5.59 13.09
CA GLN A 71 1.57 6.57 12.26
C GLN A 71 3.01 6.16 12.05
N MET A 72 3.46 6.14 10.81
CA MET A 72 4.82 5.79 10.45
C MET A 72 5.41 6.88 9.55
N TYR A 73 6.71 6.88 9.41
CA TYR A 73 7.39 7.90 8.62
C TYR A 73 8.19 7.23 7.52
N THR A 74 8.06 7.73 6.30
CA THR A 74 8.76 7.16 5.15
C THR A 74 10.19 7.67 5.08
N ASN A 75 11.05 6.92 4.42
CA ASN A 75 12.43 7.34 4.21
C ASN A 75 12.48 8.29 3.02
N ASN A 76 13.68 8.70 2.61
CA ASN A 76 13.83 9.65 1.53
C ASN A 76 13.46 9.10 0.16
N LYS A 77 13.14 7.82 0.07
CA LYS A 77 12.68 7.21 -1.17
C LYS A 77 11.20 6.86 -1.11
N GLY A 78 10.51 7.25 -0.05
CA GLY A 78 9.09 6.92 0.08
C GLY A 78 8.85 5.47 0.45
N GLU A 79 9.78 4.85 1.16
CA GLU A 79 9.67 3.45 1.55
C GLU A 79 9.42 3.32 3.05
N ILE A 80 8.75 2.23 3.43
CA ILE A 80 8.55 1.89 4.83
C ILE A 80 8.90 0.43 5.03
N ASP A 81 9.30 0.10 6.25
CA ASP A 81 9.67 -1.26 6.61
C ASP A 81 9.27 -1.38 8.08
N HIS A 82 8.38 -2.29 8.39
CA HIS A 82 7.84 -2.38 9.74
C HIS A 82 7.58 -3.82 10.14
N GLU A 83 7.99 -4.16 11.34
CA GLU A 83 7.77 -5.50 11.88
C GLU A 83 6.46 -5.49 12.66
N ILE A 84 5.57 -6.40 12.35
CA ILE A 84 4.28 -6.50 13.01
C ILE A 84 4.34 -7.65 14.01
N ASP A 85 4.10 -7.30 15.27
CA ASP A 85 4.14 -8.25 16.35
C ASP A 85 2.82 -9.00 16.42
N THR A 86 2.85 -10.31 16.52
CA THR A 86 1.65 -11.12 16.60
C THR A 86 1.34 -11.63 18.00
N ILE A 87 2.08 -11.20 19.01
CA ILE A 87 1.93 -11.72 20.36
C ILE A 87 0.51 -11.68 20.88
N VAL A 88 -0.21 -10.63 20.67
CA VAL A 88 -1.58 -10.50 21.15
C VAL A 88 -2.63 -10.84 20.11
N MET A 89 -2.23 -11.43 18.99
CA MET A 89 -3.16 -11.70 17.91
C MET A 89 -3.78 -13.07 18.02
N VAL A 90 -5.10 -13.14 17.84
CA VAL A 90 -5.82 -14.41 17.79
C VAL A 90 -5.65 -15.04 16.42
N PRO A 91 -5.93 -16.31 16.26
CA PRO A 91 -5.82 -16.94 14.93
C PRO A 91 -6.80 -16.32 13.95
N GLY A 92 -6.41 -16.21 12.71
CA GLY A 92 -7.27 -15.71 11.66
C GLY A 92 -6.52 -14.86 10.64
N VAL A 93 -7.26 -14.30 9.70
CA VAL A 93 -6.71 -13.49 8.62
C VAL A 93 -6.84 -12.02 8.98
N TYR A 94 -5.74 -11.31 8.83
CA TYR A 94 -5.65 -9.88 9.11
C TYR A 94 -5.45 -9.12 7.80
N ASP A 95 -6.08 -7.95 7.70
CA ASP A 95 -5.95 -7.09 6.51
C ASP A 95 -5.17 -5.85 6.89
N LEU A 96 -4.27 -5.43 6.03
CA LEU A 96 -3.37 -4.32 6.28
C LEU A 96 -3.34 -3.39 5.09
N TRP A 97 -3.43 -2.10 5.30
CA TRP A 97 -3.27 -1.12 4.23
C TRP A 97 -2.70 0.17 4.81
N VAL A 98 -2.11 1.00 3.97
CA VAL A 98 -1.44 2.21 4.42
C VAL A 98 -1.92 3.39 3.60
N GLU A 99 -2.30 4.45 4.29
CA GLU A 99 -2.72 5.70 3.67
C GLU A 99 -1.59 6.69 3.63
N ASP A 100 -1.48 7.40 2.53
CA ASP A 100 -0.52 8.49 2.35
C ASP A 100 -1.34 9.79 2.26
N PRO A 101 -1.52 10.51 3.37
CA PRO A 101 -2.34 11.71 3.35
C PRO A 101 -1.79 12.81 2.46
N LYS A 102 -0.47 12.89 2.35
CA LYS A 102 0.13 13.95 1.56
C LYS A 102 -0.19 13.77 0.08
N ALA A 103 -0.11 12.57 -0.42
CA ALA A 103 -0.41 12.29 -1.81
C ALA A 103 -1.89 11.95 -2.02
N LYS A 104 -2.65 11.79 -0.94
CA LYS A 104 -4.06 11.40 -1.00
C LYS A 104 -4.24 10.07 -1.71
N THR A 105 -3.37 9.13 -1.41
CA THR A 105 -3.41 7.79 -2.00
C THR A 105 -3.44 6.74 -0.90
N THR A 106 -3.84 5.53 -1.25
CA THR A 106 -3.90 4.42 -0.34
C THR A 106 -3.27 3.20 -1.03
N SER A 107 -2.54 2.41 -0.28
CA SER A 107 -1.90 1.22 -0.83
C SER A 107 -2.92 0.14 -1.14
N ASN A 108 -2.46 -0.95 -1.73
CA ASN A 108 -3.24 -2.17 -1.82
C ASN A 108 -3.50 -2.72 -0.42
N VAL A 109 -4.48 -3.61 -0.31
CA VAL A 109 -4.72 -4.32 0.93
C VAL A 109 -3.91 -5.61 0.90
N ALA A 110 -3.06 -5.80 1.88
CA ALA A 110 -2.28 -7.02 2.01
C ALA A 110 -2.89 -7.87 3.12
N HIS A 111 -2.73 -9.16 3.05
CA HIS A 111 -3.32 -10.07 4.02
C HIS A 111 -2.25 -10.97 4.61
N PHE A 112 -2.40 -11.31 5.87
CA PHE A 112 -1.59 -12.37 6.46
C PHE A 112 -2.45 -13.16 7.44
N GLU A 113 -2.13 -14.42 7.59
CA GLU A 113 -2.86 -15.30 8.50
C GLU A 113 -1.99 -15.65 9.70
N VAL A 114 -2.56 -15.52 10.90
CA VAL A 114 -1.89 -15.93 12.13
C VAL A 114 -2.47 -17.27 12.54
N THR A 115 -1.57 -18.23 12.78
CA THR A 115 -1.98 -19.55 13.28
C THR A 115 -1.36 -19.75 14.64
N HIS A 116 -1.94 -20.61 15.43
CA HIS A 116 -1.42 -20.94 16.76
C HIS A 116 -1.15 -22.43 16.84
N ASP A 117 -0.18 -22.79 17.62
CA ASP A 117 0.06 -24.20 17.91
C ASP A 117 -1.16 -24.67 18.70
N PRO A 118 -1.73 -25.83 18.39
CA PRO A 118 -2.88 -26.33 19.13
C PRO A 118 -2.67 -26.36 20.63
N LYS A 119 -1.45 -26.56 21.08
CA LYS A 119 -1.18 -26.60 22.50
C LYS A 119 -1.40 -25.24 23.14
N ASP A 120 -1.18 -24.16 22.42
CA ASP A 120 -1.35 -22.82 22.99
C ASP A 120 -2.82 -22.50 23.19
N LEU A 121 -3.69 -23.13 22.43
CA LEU A 121 -5.11 -22.84 22.50
C LEU A 121 -5.82 -23.63 23.58
N GLU A 122 -5.16 -24.59 24.16
CA GLU A 122 -5.76 -25.42 25.18
C GLU A 122 -5.63 -24.84 26.59
N LYS A 123 -4.97 -23.74 26.76
CA LYS A 123 -4.72 -23.17 28.07
C LYS A 123 -5.82 -22.29 28.58
#